data_9f833571bd4985ff77fa3c15e536c3fa
#
_entry.id   9f833571bd4985ff77fa3c15e536c3fa
#
_cell.length_a   1.000
_cell.length_b   1.000
_cell.length_c   1.000
_cell.angle_alpha   90.00
_cell.angle_beta   90.00
_cell.angle_gamma   90.00
#
_symmetry.space_group_name_H-M   'P 1'
#
loop_
_entity.id
_entity.type
_entity.pdbx_description
1 polymer ?
#
loop_
_entity_poly.entity_id
_entity_poly.type
_entity_poly.pdbx_seq_one_letter_code
_entity_poly.pdbx_strand_id
1 'polypeptide(L)'
;EDFIGIDKIYDYFKNLFRDNTDLPQIHNEWMKAEYAISQVSEDLEIRILKTIAIIRMIHKEEELPAKEEIFRLSLGCGEKEFQHAMQQLMEKNLIIYRKRLGVYAFRSNVGVDIEKAIESRMGELESRFDLCRSLMDSAEMDYELPKRYNQKFAITRYFQYEIMLLSDFLKLENSAYLFEEKFADGKILLLIYEDETDVIEVQKHLQKLADDRLIALVSDHKLSVRNLALKYEAVRSLKKDEKFIEDNVVLLQELNLYE
;
A
#
# COMPACT_ATOMS: atom_id res chain seq x y z
N GLU A 1 -32.52 27.32 -16.14
CA GLU A 1 -31.43 27.92 -15.31
C GLU A 1 -30.14 27.25 -15.74
N ASP A 2 -29.20 28.06 -16.25
CA ASP A 2 -27.89 27.54 -16.64
C ASP A 2 -27.04 27.40 -15.39
N PHE A 3 -26.70 26.17 -15.02
CA PHE A 3 -25.80 25.90 -13.91
C PHE A 3 -24.36 26.22 -14.31
N ILE A 4 -23.62 26.83 -13.42
CA ILE A 4 -22.18 27.06 -13.60
C ILE A 4 -21.47 25.75 -13.32
N GLY A 5 -20.81 25.16 -14.32
CA GLY A 5 -20.05 23.94 -14.17
C GLY A 5 -18.82 24.12 -13.26
N ILE A 6 -18.38 23.05 -12.63
CA ILE A 6 -17.19 23.03 -11.75
C ILE A 6 -15.94 23.48 -12.53
N ASP A 7 -15.84 23.17 -13.81
CA ASP A 7 -14.77 23.60 -14.72
C ASP A 7 -14.58 25.13 -14.75
N LYS A 8 -15.67 25.90 -14.62
CA LYS A 8 -15.62 27.38 -14.61
C LYS A 8 -15.03 27.94 -13.32
N ILE A 9 -15.17 27.21 -12.21
CA ILE A 9 -14.53 27.58 -10.94
C ILE A 9 -13.00 27.52 -11.10
N TYR A 10 -12.48 26.54 -11.82
CA TYR A 10 -11.05 26.46 -12.13
C TYR A 10 -10.55 27.70 -12.86
N ASP A 11 -11.25 28.13 -13.92
CA ASP A 11 -10.87 29.28 -14.70
C ASP A 11 -10.88 30.56 -13.86
N TYR A 12 -11.86 30.70 -12.98
CA TYR A 12 -11.98 31.88 -12.11
C TYR A 12 -10.83 31.99 -11.10
N PHE A 13 -10.44 30.88 -10.49
CA PHE A 13 -9.41 30.82 -9.43
C PHE A 13 -8.02 30.44 -9.92
N LYS A 14 -7.80 30.26 -11.22
CA LYS A 14 -6.53 29.79 -11.79
C LYS A 14 -5.31 30.57 -11.29
N ASN A 15 -5.37 31.89 -11.23
CA ASN A 15 -4.27 32.72 -10.75
C ASN A 15 -4.00 32.52 -9.25
N LEU A 16 -5.06 32.33 -8.45
CA LEU A 16 -4.93 32.06 -7.03
C LEU A 16 -4.21 30.70 -6.78
N PHE A 17 -4.56 29.67 -7.55
CA PHE A 17 -3.93 28.35 -7.43
C PHE A 17 -2.44 28.37 -7.81
N ARG A 18 -2.09 29.14 -8.86
CA ARG A 18 -0.72 29.34 -9.29
C ARG A 18 0.13 30.03 -8.23
N ASP A 19 -0.40 31.10 -7.67
CA ASP A 19 0.36 31.99 -6.79
C ASP A 19 0.36 31.50 -5.32
N ASN A 20 -0.49 30.54 -4.96
CA ASN A 20 -0.64 30.04 -3.60
C ASN A 20 0.30 28.86 -3.31
N THR A 21 1.59 29.17 -3.16
CA THR A 21 2.62 28.19 -2.78
C THR A 21 2.59 27.79 -1.30
N ASP A 22 1.86 28.55 -0.48
CA ASP A 22 1.73 28.30 0.98
C ASP A 22 0.84 27.09 1.29
N LEU A 23 0.05 26.62 0.31
CA LEU A 23 -0.75 25.41 0.39
C LEU A 23 -0.24 24.36 -0.61
N PRO A 24 0.82 23.58 -0.25
CA PRO A 24 1.51 22.68 -1.18
C PRO A 24 0.57 21.66 -1.84
N GLN A 25 -0.44 21.20 -1.12
CA GLN A 25 -1.40 20.22 -1.63
C GLN A 25 -2.23 20.77 -2.79
N ILE A 26 -2.73 21.99 -2.67
CA ILE A 26 -3.50 22.66 -3.72
C ILE A 26 -2.60 22.97 -4.91
N HIS A 27 -1.41 23.51 -4.64
CA HIS A 27 -0.45 23.86 -5.69
C HIS A 27 0.00 22.63 -6.51
N ASN A 28 0.26 21.49 -5.84
CA ASN A 28 0.62 20.25 -6.51
C ASN A 28 -0.51 19.70 -7.41
N GLU A 29 -1.76 19.72 -6.95
CA GLU A 29 -2.89 19.29 -7.80
C GLU A 29 -3.10 20.28 -8.97
N TRP A 30 -2.88 21.59 -8.76
CA TRP A 30 -2.90 22.58 -9.83
C TRP A 30 -1.80 22.31 -10.88
N MET A 31 -0.57 22.03 -10.47
CA MET A 31 0.54 21.70 -11.40
C MET A 31 0.24 20.46 -12.23
N LYS A 32 -0.30 19.41 -11.63
CA LYS A 32 -0.72 18.19 -12.35
C LYS A 32 -1.81 18.53 -13.38
N ALA A 33 -2.78 19.36 -13.00
CA ALA A 33 -3.86 19.78 -13.87
C ALA A 33 -3.34 20.60 -15.06
N GLU A 34 -2.48 21.60 -14.84
CA GLU A 34 -1.91 22.44 -15.92
C GLU A 34 -1.08 21.60 -16.88
N TYR A 35 -0.29 20.65 -16.36
CA TYR A 35 0.43 19.71 -17.21
C TYR A 35 -0.54 18.88 -18.06
N ALA A 36 -1.55 18.26 -17.47
CA ALA A 36 -2.51 17.44 -18.20
C ALA A 36 -3.29 18.27 -19.24
N ILE A 37 -3.71 19.49 -18.89
CA ILE A 37 -4.40 20.42 -19.79
C ILE A 37 -3.49 20.80 -20.97
N SER A 38 -2.19 20.96 -20.76
CA SER A 38 -1.23 21.28 -21.84
C SER A 38 -1.06 20.17 -22.88
N GLN A 39 -1.44 18.94 -22.53
CA GLN A 39 -1.31 17.76 -23.40
C GLN A 39 -2.56 17.46 -24.25
N VAL A 40 -3.62 18.26 -24.10
CA VAL A 40 -4.90 18.06 -24.78
C VAL A 40 -5.37 19.33 -25.47
N SER A 41 -6.15 19.18 -26.53
CA SER A 41 -6.71 20.29 -27.32
C SER A 41 -8.24 20.28 -27.37
N GLU A 42 -8.87 19.17 -27.05
CA GLU A 42 -10.31 19.01 -27.10
C GLU A 42 -10.99 19.67 -25.90
N ASP A 43 -11.99 20.53 -26.15
CA ASP A 43 -12.66 21.32 -25.10
C ASP A 43 -13.23 20.44 -23.97
N LEU A 44 -13.87 19.33 -24.32
CA LEU A 44 -14.45 18.43 -23.32
C LEU A 44 -13.38 17.77 -22.44
N GLU A 45 -12.24 17.34 -23.00
CA GLU A 45 -11.11 16.81 -22.26
C GLU A 45 -10.58 17.86 -21.27
N ILE A 46 -10.39 19.11 -21.71
CA ILE A 46 -9.94 20.21 -20.86
C ILE A 46 -10.92 20.45 -19.71
N ARG A 47 -12.21 20.48 -19.99
CA ARG A 47 -13.26 20.69 -18.98
C ARG A 47 -13.32 19.56 -17.95
N ILE A 48 -13.14 18.32 -18.38
CA ILE A 48 -13.02 17.15 -17.47
C ILE A 48 -11.82 17.32 -16.55
N LEU A 49 -10.64 17.64 -17.09
CA LEU A 49 -9.42 17.83 -16.30
C LEU A 49 -9.57 18.96 -15.28
N LYS A 50 -10.15 20.09 -15.65
CA LYS A 50 -10.47 21.21 -14.73
C LYS A 50 -11.40 20.76 -13.61
N THR A 51 -12.42 19.96 -13.92
CA THR A 51 -13.37 19.43 -12.94
C THR A 51 -12.69 18.52 -11.95
N ILE A 52 -11.84 17.58 -12.43
CA ILE A 52 -11.04 16.71 -11.57
C ILE A 52 -10.14 17.56 -10.65
N ALA A 53 -9.48 18.59 -11.19
CA ALA A 53 -8.59 19.45 -10.44
C ALA A 53 -9.31 20.12 -9.24
N ILE A 54 -10.45 20.77 -9.47
CA ILE A 54 -11.21 21.42 -8.40
C ILE A 54 -11.65 20.42 -7.33
N ILE A 55 -12.19 19.27 -7.73
CA ILE A 55 -12.62 18.24 -6.78
C ILE A 55 -11.44 17.77 -5.92
N ARG A 56 -10.28 17.56 -6.52
CA ARG A 56 -9.06 17.14 -5.83
C ARG A 56 -8.51 18.21 -4.89
N MET A 57 -8.56 19.49 -5.28
CA MET A 57 -8.09 20.62 -4.46
C MET A 57 -8.97 20.86 -3.22
N ILE A 58 -10.27 20.57 -3.30
CA ILE A 58 -11.21 20.74 -2.18
C ILE A 58 -10.96 19.72 -1.05
N HIS A 59 -10.34 18.57 -1.34
CA HIS A 59 -10.07 17.49 -0.39
C HIS A 59 -11.29 16.99 0.41
N LYS A 60 -12.48 17.04 -0.19
CA LYS A 60 -13.73 16.53 0.39
C LYS A 60 -14.27 15.36 -0.42
N GLU A 61 -13.48 14.34 -0.60
CA GLU A 61 -13.79 13.19 -1.46
C GLU A 61 -15.02 12.39 -1.01
N GLU A 62 -15.37 12.44 0.28
CA GLU A 62 -16.58 11.80 0.81
C GLU A 62 -17.85 12.53 0.39
N GLU A 63 -17.81 13.88 0.34
CA GLU A 63 -18.95 14.72 -0.03
C GLU A 63 -19.04 14.94 -1.55
N LEU A 64 -17.87 15.09 -2.21
CA LEU A 64 -17.76 15.37 -3.65
C LEU A 64 -16.69 14.45 -4.28
N PRO A 65 -17.02 13.18 -4.55
CA PRO A 65 -16.09 12.24 -5.15
C PRO A 65 -15.86 12.53 -6.64
N ALA A 66 -14.63 12.37 -7.11
CA ALA A 66 -14.26 12.49 -8.52
C ALA A 66 -14.75 11.28 -9.34
N LYS A 67 -16.07 11.21 -9.58
CA LYS A 67 -16.76 10.12 -10.30
C LYS A 67 -17.43 10.62 -11.56
N GLU A 68 -17.67 9.71 -12.49
CA GLU A 68 -18.32 10.01 -13.78
C GLU A 68 -19.67 10.70 -13.65
N GLU A 69 -20.48 10.28 -12.68
CA GLU A 69 -21.79 10.88 -12.41
C GLU A 69 -21.69 12.39 -12.10
N ILE A 70 -20.72 12.75 -11.27
CA ILE A 70 -20.47 14.14 -10.88
C ILE A 70 -19.95 14.95 -12.08
N PHE A 71 -19.04 14.36 -12.86
CA PHE A 71 -18.50 15.04 -14.05
C PHE A 71 -19.60 15.31 -15.08
N ARG A 72 -20.40 14.31 -15.40
CA ARG A 72 -21.51 14.44 -16.37
C ARG A 72 -22.54 15.47 -15.93
N LEU A 73 -22.89 15.45 -14.64
CA LEU A 73 -23.83 16.44 -14.09
C LEU A 73 -23.27 17.87 -14.21
N SER A 74 -21.98 18.05 -13.88
CA SER A 74 -21.31 19.36 -13.91
C SER A 74 -21.12 19.89 -15.32
N LEU A 75 -20.79 18.99 -16.27
CA LEU A 75 -20.41 19.39 -17.64
C LEU A 75 -21.59 19.47 -18.59
N GLY A 76 -22.72 18.83 -18.25
CA GLY A 76 -23.92 18.82 -19.10
C GLY A 76 -23.71 18.16 -20.47
N CYS A 77 -22.79 17.18 -20.58
CA CYS A 77 -22.44 16.53 -21.85
C CYS A 77 -23.13 15.17 -22.04
N GLY A 78 -23.20 14.74 -23.30
CA GLY A 78 -23.75 13.44 -23.68
C GLY A 78 -22.89 12.27 -23.19
N GLU A 79 -23.53 11.13 -22.88
CA GLU A 79 -22.81 9.97 -22.34
C GLU A 79 -21.71 9.44 -23.28
N LYS A 80 -22.02 9.34 -24.57
CA LYS A 80 -21.05 8.81 -25.55
C LYS A 80 -19.83 9.72 -25.73
N GLU A 81 -20.06 11.02 -25.77
CA GLU A 81 -18.99 12.03 -25.87
C GLU A 81 -18.11 12.01 -24.62
N PHE A 82 -18.75 11.92 -23.45
CA PHE A 82 -18.06 11.82 -22.18
C PHE A 82 -17.18 10.57 -22.10
N GLN A 83 -17.73 9.39 -22.39
CA GLN A 83 -16.98 8.14 -22.37
C GLN A 83 -15.79 8.14 -23.34
N HIS A 84 -15.98 8.73 -24.54
CA HIS A 84 -14.89 8.87 -25.48
C HIS A 84 -13.77 9.77 -24.95
N ALA A 85 -14.11 10.93 -24.39
CA ALA A 85 -13.13 11.84 -23.81
C ALA A 85 -12.38 11.19 -22.62
N MET A 86 -13.09 10.49 -21.72
CA MET A 86 -12.47 9.78 -20.59
C MET A 86 -11.51 8.68 -21.07
N GLN A 87 -11.89 7.93 -22.11
CA GLN A 87 -11.01 6.91 -22.69
C GLN A 87 -9.74 7.53 -23.26
N GLN A 88 -9.86 8.63 -24.02
CA GLN A 88 -8.71 9.35 -24.57
C GLN A 88 -7.78 9.86 -23.48
N LEU A 89 -8.32 10.43 -22.38
CA LEU A 89 -7.51 10.89 -21.24
C LEU A 89 -6.76 9.75 -20.55
N MET A 90 -7.38 8.57 -20.45
CA MET A 90 -6.72 7.38 -19.90
C MET A 90 -5.66 6.82 -20.85
N GLU A 91 -5.94 6.74 -22.15
CA GLU A 91 -4.99 6.29 -23.17
C GLU A 91 -3.76 7.21 -23.26
N LYS A 92 -3.96 8.52 -23.13
CA LYS A 92 -2.88 9.53 -23.03
C LYS A 92 -2.14 9.48 -21.68
N ASN A 93 -2.54 8.60 -20.76
CA ASN A 93 -1.97 8.48 -19.41
C ASN A 93 -2.03 9.79 -18.58
N LEU A 94 -3.04 10.61 -18.76
CA LEU A 94 -3.21 11.85 -18.03
C LEU A 94 -4.02 11.68 -16.74
N ILE A 95 -4.95 10.71 -16.74
CA ILE A 95 -5.77 10.36 -15.58
C ILE A 95 -5.73 8.85 -15.32
N ILE A 96 -6.03 8.46 -14.09
CA ILE A 96 -6.14 7.07 -13.64
C ILE A 96 -7.42 6.87 -12.84
N TYR A 97 -8.07 5.72 -13.01
CA TYR A 97 -9.16 5.28 -12.15
C TYR A 97 -8.62 4.49 -10.96
N ARG A 98 -8.74 5.02 -9.76
CA ARG A 98 -8.34 4.37 -8.51
C ARG A 98 -9.44 3.41 -8.04
N LYS A 99 -9.35 2.15 -8.45
CA LYS A 99 -10.37 1.11 -8.20
C LYS A 99 -10.78 0.99 -6.73
N ARG A 100 -9.84 1.11 -5.80
CA ARG A 100 -10.11 0.98 -4.36
C ARG A 100 -10.99 2.12 -3.82
N LEU A 101 -10.82 3.32 -4.33
CA LEU A 101 -11.57 4.51 -3.92
C LEU A 101 -12.77 4.79 -4.82
N GLY A 102 -12.83 4.17 -6.00
CA GLY A 102 -13.87 4.38 -6.99
C GLY A 102 -13.87 5.78 -7.59
N VAL A 103 -12.70 6.44 -7.68
CA VAL A 103 -12.56 7.82 -8.13
C VAL A 103 -11.47 7.98 -9.20
N TYR A 104 -11.59 9.04 -10.00
CA TYR A 104 -10.55 9.45 -10.94
C TYR A 104 -9.58 10.44 -10.29
N ALA A 105 -8.33 10.38 -10.69
CA ALA A 105 -7.28 11.29 -10.26
C ALA A 105 -6.30 11.55 -11.41
N PHE A 106 -5.53 12.62 -11.31
CA PHE A 106 -4.41 12.82 -12.23
C PHE A 106 -3.39 11.69 -12.06
N ARG A 107 -2.84 11.25 -13.19
CA ARG A 107 -1.64 10.43 -13.13
C ARG A 107 -0.46 11.34 -12.78
N SER A 108 0.39 10.92 -11.87
CA SER A 108 1.61 11.67 -11.57
C SER A 108 2.53 11.60 -12.78
N ASN A 109 2.64 12.70 -13.49
CA ASN A 109 3.50 12.79 -14.66
C ASN A 109 4.93 13.23 -14.29
N VAL A 110 5.45 12.68 -13.23
CA VAL A 110 6.89 12.70 -13.04
C VAL A 110 7.40 11.39 -13.62
N GLY A 111 7.89 11.39 -14.83
CA GLY A 111 8.62 10.39 -15.64
C GLY A 111 8.82 8.95 -15.16
N VAL A 112 8.26 8.55 -14.04
CA VAL A 112 8.38 7.24 -13.43
C VAL A 112 7.00 6.62 -13.28
N ASP A 113 6.79 5.50 -13.98
CA ASP A 113 5.66 4.61 -13.74
C ASP A 113 5.88 3.93 -12.38
N ILE A 114 5.07 4.28 -11.39
CA ILE A 114 5.24 3.82 -10.02
C ILE A 114 5.12 2.29 -9.93
N GLU A 115 4.25 1.69 -10.75
CA GLU A 115 4.11 0.23 -10.77
C GLU A 115 5.39 -0.42 -11.29
N LYS A 116 6.00 0.12 -12.36
CA LYS A 116 7.30 -0.35 -12.85
C LYS A 116 8.43 -0.12 -11.87
N ALA A 117 8.42 1.00 -11.14
CA ALA A 117 9.41 1.25 -10.10
C ALA A 117 9.30 0.23 -8.97
N ILE A 118 8.07 -0.09 -8.53
CA ILE A 118 7.81 -1.13 -7.53
C ILE A 118 8.25 -2.50 -8.06
N GLU A 119 7.87 -2.88 -9.29
CA GLU A 119 8.26 -4.16 -9.90
C GLU A 119 9.77 -4.29 -10.05
N SER A 120 10.45 -3.24 -10.49
CA SER A 120 11.92 -3.21 -10.58
C SER A 120 12.55 -3.41 -9.20
N ARG A 121 12.07 -2.70 -8.18
CA ARG A 121 12.55 -2.82 -6.82
C ARG A 121 12.26 -4.20 -6.22
N MET A 122 11.11 -4.80 -6.52
CA MET A 122 10.80 -6.19 -6.14
C MET A 122 11.82 -7.16 -6.73
N GLY A 123 12.16 -7.03 -8.02
CA GLY A 123 13.18 -7.85 -8.68
C GLY A 123 14.57 -7.73 -8.03
N GLU A 124 14.96 -6.50 -7.62
CA GLU A 124 16.22 -6.27 -6.90
C GLU A 124 16.26 -6.91 -5.51
N LEU A 125 15.11 -6.95 -4.83
CA LEU A 125 15.00 -7.47 -3.47
C LEU A 125 14.82 -8.99 -3.44
N GLU A 126 14.26 -9.61 -4.46
CA GLU A 126 13.80 -11.00 -4.48
C GLU A 126 14.88 -12.00 -4.03
N SER A 127 16.12 -11.82 -4.48
CA SER A 127 17.23 -12.74 -4.18
C SER A 127 17.66 -12.74 -2.70
N ARG A 128 17.36 -11.67 -1.96
CA ARG A 128 17.72 -11.47 -0.55
C ARG A 128 16.51 -11.33 0.37
N PHE A 129 15.32 -11.53 -0.18
CA PHE A 129 14.07 -11.35 0.56
C PHE A 129 13.83 -12.51 1.52
N ASP A 130 13.79 -12.19 2.81
CA ASP A 130 13.41 -13.10 3.88
C ASP A 130 11.96 -12.79 4.32
N LEU A 131 11.04 -13.68 3.96
CA LEU A 131 9.62 -13.53 4.26
C LEU A 131 9.36 -13.50 5.77
N CYS A 132 9.96 -14.41 6.53
CA CYS A 132 9.72 -14.50 7.97
C CYS A 132 10.19 -13.23 8.70
N ARG A 133 11.35 -12.73 8.32
CA ARG A 133 11.89 -11.49 8.87
C ARG A 133 11.03 -10.29 8.51
N SER A 134 10.62 -10.16 7.26
CA SER A 134 9.76 -9.06 6.81
C SER A 134 8.43 -9.04 7.56
N LEU A 135 7.81 -10.20 7.76
CA LEU A 135 6.57 -10.32 8.53
C LEU A 135 6.79 -10.00 10.02
N MET A 136 7.88 -10.45 10.62
CA MET A 136 8.22 -10.11 12.02
C MET A 136 8.42 -8.61 12.22
N ASP A 137 9.17 -7.97 11.31
CA ASP A 137 9.45 -6.52 11.38
C ASP A 137 8.17 -5.68 11.21
N SER A 138 7.14 -6.22 10.55
CA SER A 138 5.86 -5.54 10.28
C SER A 138 4.79 -5.80 11.34
N ALA A 139 4.90 -6.89 12.10
CA ALA A 139 3.81 -7.41 12.92
C ALA A 139 3.71 -6.80 14.33
N GLU A 140 4.65 -5.95 14.74
CA GLU A 140 4.71 -5.37 16.11
C GLU A 140 4.46 -6.40 17.24
N MET A 141 4.86 -7.66 17.00
CA MET A 141 4.71 -8.75 17.97
C MET A 141 5.96 -8.85 18.82
N ASP A 142 5.90 -8.36 20.06
CA ASP A 142 7.02 -8.40 20.97
C ASP A 142 7.07 -9.71 21.76
N TYR A 143 6.14 -9.88 22.68
CA TYR A 143 6.12 -11.04 23.58
C TYR A 143 4.73 -11.25 24.21
N GLU A 144 4.51 -12.46 24.72
CA GLU A 144 3.30 -12.82 25.45
C GLU A 144 3.63 -13.11 26.93
N LEU A 145 2.81 -12.54 27.82
CA LEU A 145 2.94 -12.73 29.27
C LEU A 145 1.90 -13.71 29.79
N PRO A 146 2.29 -14.85 30.37
CA PRO A 146 1.36 -15.75 31.08
C PRO A 146 0.92 -15.11 32.42
N LYS A 147 0.08 -14.07 32.34
CA LYS A 147 -0.29 -13.17 33.45
C LYS A 147 -0.75 -13.92 34.71
N ARG A 148 -1.63 -14.92 34.56
CA ARG A 148 -2.14 -15.70 35.70
C ARG A 148 -1.04 -16.48 36.42
N TYR A 149 -0.13 -17.05 35.66
CA TYR A 149 1.01 -17.80 36.19
C TYR A 149 1.97 -16.86 36.90
N ASN A 150 2.34 -15.76 36.29
CA ASN A 150 3.24 -14.77 36.82
C ASN A 150 2.71 -14.18 38.16
N GLN A 151 1.41 -13.86 38.21
CA GLN A 151 0.78 -13.37 39.45
C GLN A 151 0.78 -14.44 40.56
N LYS A 152 0.44 -15.67 40.24
CA LYS A 152 0.35 -16.77 41.20
C LYS A 152 1.69 -17.07 41.88
N PHE A 153 2.77 -16.99 41.12
CA PHE A 153 4.11 -17.37 41.59
C PHE A 153 5.03 -16.18 41.90
N ALA A 154 4.53 -14.92 41.75
CA ALA A 154 5.28 -13.70 41.92
C ALA A 154 6.59 -13.65 41.10
N ILE A 155 6.52 -14.12 39.85
CA ILE A 155 7.64 -14.13 38.90
C ILE A 155 7.25 -13.44 37.63
N THR A 156 8.23 -13.06 36.79
CA THR A 156 8.00 -12.53 35.45
C THR A 156 8.55 -13.50 34.43
N ARG A 157 7.66 -14.25 33.80
CA ARG A 157 7.99 -15.09 32.65
C ARG A 157 7.35 -14.51 31.40
N TYR A 158 7.99 -14.69 30.25
CA TYR A 158 7.48 -14.26 28.97
C TYR A 158 7.85 -15.23 27.84
N PHE A 159 6.98 -15.27 26.82
CA PHE A 159 7.19 -16.02 25.60
C PHE A 159 7.42 -15.03 24.46
N GLN A 160 8.39 -15.30 23.62
CA GLN A 160 8.69 -14.49 22.46
C GLN A 160 8.04 -15.09 21.21
N TYR A 161 7.47 -14.24 20.37
CA TYR A 161 6.97 -14.66 19.06
C TYR A 161 8.12 -14.82 18.06
N GLU A 162 7.99 -15.82 17.19
CA GLU A 162 8.88 -16.02 16.05
C GLU A 162 8.08 -16.55 14.87
N ILE A 163 8.22 -15.95 13.68
CA ILE A 163 7.63 -16.45 12.44
C ILE A 163 8.66 -17.35 11.76
N MET A 164 8.24 -18.53 11.35
CA MET A 164 9.11 -19.51 10.71
C MET A 164 8.36 -20.22 9.58
N LEU A 165 9.08 -20.55 8.51
CA LEU A 165 8.53 -21.43 7.48
C LEU A 165 8.33 -22.83 8.06
N LEU A 166 7.20 -23.44 7.77
CA LEU A 166 6.90 -24.79 8.22
C LEU A 166 7.94 -25.79 7.72
N SER A 167 8.44 -25.61 6.49
CA SER A 167 9.52 -26.44 5.94
C SER A 167 10.80 -26.39 6.74
N ASP A 168 11.11 -25.25 7.37
CA ASP A 168 12.32 -25.09 8.17
C ASP A 168 12.10 -25.60 9.60
N PHE A 169 10.90 -25.42 10.15
CA PHE A 169 10.52 -26.04 11.41
C PHE A 169 10.66 -27.57 11.36
N LEU A 170 10.19 -28.21 10.30
CA LEU A 170 10.26 -29.67 10.14
C LEU A 170 11.68 -30.20 9.96
N LYS A 171 12.65 -29.37 9.63
CA LYS A 171 14.09 -29.70 9.53
C LYS A 171 14.83 -29.56 10.86
N LEU A 172 14.22 -28.98 11.89
CA LEU A 172 14.89 -28.81 13.19
C LEU A 172 15.15 -30.16 13.83
N GLU A 173 16.40 -30.44 14.14
CA GLU A 173 16.79 -31.67 14.86
C GLU A 173 16.59 -31.54 16.37
N ASN A 174 16.72 -30.32 16.89
CA ASN A 174 16.51 -29.97 18.30
C ASN A 174 16.06 -28.51 18.42
N SER A 175 15.56 -28.12 19.61
CA SER A 175 15.09 -26.80 19.92
C SER A 175 16.17 -25.81 20.39
N ALA A 176 17.39 -26.28 20.66
CA ALA A 176 18.45 -25.47 21.26
C ALA A 176 18.76 -24.21 20.45
N TYR A 177 18.82 -24.36 19.12
CA TYR A 177 19.04 -23.25 18.19
C TYR A 177 18.06 -22.08 18.39
N LEU A 178 16.81 -22.36 18.73
CA LEU A 178 15.78 -21.34 18.91
C LEU A 178 16.01 -20.46 20.15
N PHE A 179 16.86 -20.89 21.07
CA PHE A 179 17.11 -20.24 22.35
C PHE A 179 18.54 -19.70 22.51
N GLU A 180 19.42 -19.84 21.52
CA GLU A 180 20.86 -19.50 21.64
C GLU A 180 21.13 -18.03 21.96
N GLU A 181 20.28 -17.12 21.52
CA GLU A 181 20.52 -15.68 21.68
C GLU A 181 19.50 -14.98 22.61
N LYS A 182 18.67 -15.72 23.38
CA LYS A 182 17.47 -15.10 23.93
C LYS A 182 17.13 -15.50 25.34
N PHE A 183 16.72 -14.50 26.11
CA PHE A 183 16.35 -14.59 27.52
C PHE A 183 14.88 -14.98 27.75
N ALA A 184 14.11 -15.31 26.71
CA ALA A 184 12.71 -15.72 26.84
C ALA A 184 12.57 -17.08 27.51
N ASP A 185 11.57 -17.25 28.37
CA ASP A 185 11.25 -18.51 29.02
C ASP A 185 10.67 -19.54 28.07
N GLY A 186 10.13 -19.09 26.94
CA GLY A 186 9.62 -19.94 25.88
C GLY A 186 9.39 -19.18 24.58
N LYS A 187 9.00 -19.89 23.53
CA LYS A 187 8.71 -19.33 22.22
C LYS A 187 7.35 -19.77 21.71
N ILE A 188 6.69 -18.84 21.02
CA ILE A 188 5.49 -19.08 20.24
C ILE A 188 5.89 -18.98 18.77
N LEU A 189 5.97 -20.12 18.11
CA LEU A 189 6.30 -20.21 16.69
C LEU A 189 5.03 -20.08 15.87
N LEU A 190 4.98 -19.05 15.02
CA LEU A 190 3.94 -18.86 14.01
C LEU A 190 4.43 -19.51 12.72
N LEU A 191 3.96 -20.72 12.46
CA LEU A 191 4.39 -21.52 11.31
C LEU A 191 3.57 -21.15 10.09
N ILE A 192 4.23 -20.65 9.05
CA ILE A 192 3.62 -20.30 7.77
C ILE A 192 4.07 -21.28 6.68
N TYR A 193 3.17 -21.55 5.75
CA TYR A 193 3.44 -22.41 4.60
C TYR A 193 2.67 -21.90 3.37
N GLU A 194 3.29 -22.02 2.20
CA GLU A 194 2.76 -21.57 0.91
C GLU A 194 2.30 -22.75 0.05
N ASP A 195 2.90 -23.92 0.26
CA ASP A 195 2.57 -25.14 -0.46
C ASP A 195 1.66 -26.05 0.37
N GLU A 196 1.03 -27.03 -0.29
CA GLU A 196 0.22 -28.03 0.39
C GLU A 196 1.08 -28.87 1.35
N THR A 197 0.75 -28.82 2.63
CA THR A 197 1.51 -29.50 3.69
C THR A 197 0.55 -30.20 4.65
N ASP A 198 0.97 -31.37 5.15
CA ASP A 198 0.21 -32.09 6.17
C ASP A 198 0.48 -31.50 7.56
N VAL A 199 -0.50 -30.75 8.06
CA VAL A 199 -0.45 -30.13 9.40
C VAL A 199 -0.26 -31.17 10.52
N ILE A 200 -0.64 -32.42 10.29
CA ILE A 200 -0.45 -33.53 11.25
C ILE A 200 1.03 -33.77 11.51
N GLU A 201 1.90 -33.53 10.53
CA GLU A 201 3.34 -33.66 10.70
C GLU A 201 3.93 -32.71 11.74
N VAL A 202 3.32 -31.50 11.86
CA VAL A 202 3.74 -30.51 12.86
C VAL A 202 3.62 -31.05 14.27
N GLN A 203 2.48 -31.68 14.58
CA GLN A 203 2.26 -32.24 15.92
C GLN A 203 3.26 -33.37 16.23
N LYS A 204 3.51 -34.25 15.27
CA LYS A 204 4.50 -35.33 15.43
C LYS A 204 5.90 -34.76 15.62
N HIS A 205 6.26 -33.74 14.86
CA HIS A 205 7.59 -33.13 14.96
C HIS A 205 7.77 -32.37 16.28
N LEU A 206 6.76 -31.64 16.74
CA LEU A 206 6.77 -30.95 18.04
C LEU A 206 6.95 -31.96 19.19
N GLN A 207 6.26 -33.12 19.13
CA GLN A 207 6.44 -34.19 20.10
C GLN A 207 7.85 -34.81 20.07
N LYS A 208 8.47 -34.88 18.87
CA LYS A 208 9.85 -35.35 18.71
C LYS A 208 10.87 -34.39 19.32
N LEU A 209 10.65 -33.06 19.17
CA LEU A 209 11.52 -32.05 19.79
C LEU A 209 11.45 -32.08 21.32
N ALA A 210 10.33 -32.53 21.90
CA ALA A 210 10.12 -32.73 23.34
C ALA A 210 10.55 -31.55 24.22
N ASP A 211 10.28 -30.32 23.79
CA ASP A 211 10.63 -29.10 24.52
C ASP A 211 9.34 -28.36 24.96
N ASP A 212 9.08 -28.40 26.26
CA ASP A 212 7.88 -27.79 26.88
C ASP A 212 7.88 -26.25 26.79
N ARG A 213 8.96 -25.63 26.33
CA ARG A 213 9.07 -24.18 26.14
C ARG A 213 8.54 -23.73 24.78
N LEU A 214 8.18 -24.66 23.90
CA LEU A 214 7.72 -24.38 22.55
C LEU A 214 6.21 -24.49 22.43
N ILE A 215 5.60 -23.47 21.81
CA ILE A 215 4.22 -23.49 21.35
C ILE A 215 4.26 -23.27 19.83
N ALA A 216 3.73 -24.19 19.05
CA ALA A 216 3.63 -24.06 17.61
C ALA A 216 2.18 -23.76 17.21
N LEU A 217 1.98 -22.63 16.53
CA LEU A 217 0.71 -22.23 15.93
C LEU A 217 0.84 -22.35 14.42
N VAL A 218 -0.06 -23.07 13.81
CA VAL A 218 -0.09 -23.25 12.37
C VAL A 218 -1.47 -22.88 11.84
N SER A 219 -1.51 -22.22 10.69
CA SER A 219 -2.77 -21.91 10.00
C SER A 219 -3.41 -23.21 9.49
N ASP A 220 -4.73 -23.27 9.49
CA ASP A 220 -5.51 -24.33 8.84
C ASP A 220 -5.50 -24.21 7.31
N HIS A 221 -5.07 -23.05 6.78
CA HIS A 221 -4.97 -22.77 5.36
C HIS A 221 -3.59 -22.24 5.00
N LYS A 222 -3.13 -22.57 3.78
CA LYS A 222 -1.89 -22.02 3.23
C LYS A 222 -2.00 -20.50 3.06
N LEU A 223 -0.89 -19.82 3.27
CA LEU A 223 -0.80 -18.36 3.19
C LEU A 223 0.05 -17.92 1.98
N SER A 224 -0.58 -17.42 0.94
CA SER A 224 0.10 -16.87 -0.24
C SER A 224 0.44 -15.39 -0.03
N VAL A 225 1.29 -15.10 0.93
CA VAL A 225 1.63 -13.71 1.34
C VAL A 225 2.97 -13.22 0.83
N ARG A 226 3.82 -14.09 0.25
CA ARG A 226 5.18 -13.75 -0.17
C ARG A 226 5.22 -12.57 -1.12
N ASN A 227 4.40 -12.60 -2.17
CA ASN A 227 4.38 -11.54 -3.17
C ASN A 227 3.88 -10.22 -2.59
N LEU A 228 2.90 -10.26 -1.69
CA LEU A 228 2.39 -9.07 -1.01
C LEU A 228 3.45 -8.49 -0.07
N ALA A 229 4.13 -9.31 0.71
CA ALA A 229 5.19 -8.88 1.62
C ALA A 229 6.40 -8.32 0.85
N LEU A 230 6.78 -8.94 -0.27
CA LEU A 230 7.84 -8.42 -1.14
C LEU A 230 7.47 -7.07 -1.75
N LYS A 231 6.21 -6.91 -2.19
CA LYS A 231 5.70 -5.64 -2.70
C LYS A 231 5.73 -4.55 -1.61
N TYR A 232 5.30 -4.89 -0.41
CA TYR A 232 5.36 -3.97 0.74
C TYR A 232 6.79 -3.51 1.04
N GLU A 233 7.77 -4.45 1.08
CA GLU A 233 9.18 -4.09 1.27
C GLU A 233 9.75 -3.25 0.11
N ALA A 234 9.33 -3.51 -1.12
CA ALA A 234 9.72 -2.69 -2.27
C ALA A 234 9.21 -1.24 -2.13
N VAL A 235 7.95 -1.06 -1.76
CA VAL A 235 7.37 0.26 -1.49
C VAL A 235 8.12 0.96 -0.36
N ARG A 236 8.33 0.27 0.76
CA ARG A 236 9.07 0.80 1.90
C ARG A 236 10.52 1.18 1.56
N SER A 237 11.17 0.39 0.72
CA SER A 237 12.52 0.68 0.20
C SER A 237 12.54 1.91 -0.68
N LEU A 238 11.57 2.07 -1.60
CA LEU A 238 11.45 3.26 -2.45
C LEU A 238 11.19 4.52 -1.63
N LYS A 239 10.38 4.45 -0.58
CA LYS A 239 10.12 5.57 0.34
C LYS A 239 11.35 6.02 1.13
N LYS A 240 12.33 5.13 1.34
CA LYS A 240 13.60 5.43 2.01
C LYS A 240 14.71 5.87 1.05
N ASP A 241 14.51 5.75 -0.23
CA ASP A 241 15.46 6.13 -1.26
C ASP A 241 15.36 7.64 -1.50
N GLU A 242 16.21 8.42 -0.79
CA GLU A 242 16.20 9.88 -0.83
C GLU A 242 16.33 10.40 -2.27
N LYS A 243 17.20 9.83 -3.07
CA LYS A 243 17.40 10.23 -4.46
C LYS A 243 16.14 9.98 -5.31
N PHE A 244 15.49 8.82 -5.11
CA PHE A 244 14.24 8.51 -5.81
C PHE A 244 13.12 9.48 -5.42
N ILE A 245 13.04 9.86 -4.14
CA ILE A 245 12.04 10.80 -3.63
C ILE A 245 12.35 12.24 -4.06
N GLU A 246 13.61 12.69 -4.04
CA GLU A 246 13.98 14.02 -4.51
C GLU A 246 13.64 14.23 -5.99
N ASP A 247 13.94 13.22 -6.82
CA ASP A 247 13.59 13.25 -8.24
C ASP A 247 12.06 13.11 -8.49
N ASN A 248 11.30 12.66 -7.49
CA ASN A 248 9.89 12.25 -7.65
C ASN A 248 9.00 12.60 -6.45
N VAL A 249 9.08 13.82 -5.94
CA VAL A 249 8.39 14.26 -4.69
C VAL A 249 6.88 13.94 -4.68
N VAL A 250 6.22 14.01 -5.84
CA VAL A 250 4.78 13.72 -5.97
C VAL A 250 4.47 12.24 -5.77
N LEU A 251 5.43 11.35 -6.06
CA LEU A 251 5.24 9.90 -5.91
C LEU A 251 5.18 9.45 -4.46
N LEU A 252 5.72 10.21 -3.52
CA LEU A 252 5.67 9.86 -2.11
C LEU A 252 4.23 9.69 -1.61
N GLN A 253 3.31 10.55 -2.07
CA GLN A 253 1.89 10.45 -1.72
C GLN A 253 1.24 9.21 -2.34
N GLU A 254 1.65 8.83 -3.55
CA GLU A 254 1.14 7.62 -4.19
C GLU A 254 1.70 6.35 -3.55
N LEU A 255 2.98 6.32 -3.19
CA LEU A 255 3.59 5.21 -2.44
C LEU A 255 2.88 4.94 -1.11
N ASN A 256 2.38 5.98 -0.43
CA ASN A 256 1.58 5.84 0.79
C ASN A 256 0.25 5.11 0.58
N LEU A 257 -0.26 5.04 -0.64
CA LEU A 257 -1.49 4.30 -0.96
C LEU A 257 -1.25 2.80 -1.18
N TYR A 258 0.02 2.39 -1.40
CA TYR A 258 0.40 0.99 -1.56
C TYR A 258 0.85 0.34 -0.25
N GLU A 259 1.07 1.10 0.79
CA GLU A 259 1.37 0.65 2.15
C GLU A 259 0.07 0.37 2.94
#